data_766461e643b505efac06f2b13bab79f8
#
_entry.id   766461e643b505efac06f2b13bab79f8
#
_cell.length_a   1.000
_cell.length_b   1.000
_cell.length_c   1.000
_cell.angle_alpha   90.00
_cell.angle_beta   90.00
_cell.angle_gamma   90.00
#
_symmetry.space_group_name_H-M   'P 1'
#
loop_
_entity.id
_entity.type
_entity.pdbx_description
1 polymer ?
#
loop_
_entity_poly.entity_id
_entity_poly.type
_entity_poly.pdbx_seq_one_letter_code
_entity_poly.pdbx_strand_id
1 'polypeptide(L)'
;MKKLGFGTMRLPLTDPEDVKSIDYEQMCQMVDHFLEQGFVYFDTAYPYHGEQSEGAVKRCLVDRYPRERYVLADKMPILRVKASEEYPRYFEEQLRRCGVEYFDYYLLHNMGKERYTSTLQYGGFEFLCRLKEQKLVKNIGFSYHDDAQLLDEILTKYPEMDFVQLQINYLDWNSAAIQSGACYEVACRHGKPVIAMEPVKGGSLANLPVEARNEMEKRGAQGSPASYAIRYAASLDNCMMVLSGMSNLEQLIDNTSYMRDFQPLDKEEREMLQRITDIVNSNMTPCTNCRYCMEECPKNINIPAYFGLYNMYAATGKKTNMYYERHSMNFGKAVDCIKCGKCERICPQHIEIRGALEKFADLYERNLTENKQ
;
A
#
# COMPACT_ATOMS: atom_id res chain seq x y z
N MET A 1 -13.47 18.44 -0.92
CA MET A 1 -13.14 17.49 0.18
C MET A 1 -11.66 17.64 0.51
N LYS A 2 -11.26 17.67 1.80
CA LYS A 2 -9.85 17.69 2.21
C LYS A 2 -9.16 16.38 1.82
N LYS A 3 -7.88 16.44 1.44
CA LYS A 3 -7.16 15.32 0.81
C LYS A 3 -6.67 14.20 1.78
N LEU A 4 -6.98 14.23 3.09
CA LEU A 4 -6.61 13.16 4.02
C LEU A 4 -7.77 12.21 4.24
N GLY A 5 -7.53 10.90 4.08
CA GLY A 5 -8.46 9.81 4.37
C GLY A 5 -7.99 8.96 5.55
N PHE A 6 -8.92 8.51 6.37
CA PHE A 6 -8.69 7.61 7.49
C PHE A 6 -8.68 6.16 6.98
N GLY A 7 -7.48 5.58 6.83
CA GLY A 7 -7.31 4.17 6.48
C GLY A 7 -7.41 3.26 7.71
N THR A 8 -8.33 2.31 7.71
CA THR A 8 -8.58 1.44 8.86
C THR A 8 -7.73 0.17 8.90
N MET A 9 -6.73 0.04 8.03
CA MET A 9 -5.82 -1.12 8.04
C MET A 9 -4.93 -1.18 9.29
N ARG A 10 -4.77 -0.06 10.01
CA ARG A 10 -3.85 0.07 11.16
C ARG A 10 -4.56 0.75 12.33
N LEU A 11 -5.74 0.24 12.71
CA LEU A 11 -6.48 0.75 13.87
C LEU A 11 -5.68 0.56 15.17
N PRO A 12 -5.95 1.38 16.20
CA PRO A 12 -5.37 1.18 17.52
C PRO A 12 -5.73 -0.20 18.09
N LEU A 13 -4.77 -0.83 18.75
CA LEU A 13 -4.93 -2.17 19.35
C LEU A 13 -4.69 -2.09 20.86
N THR A 14 -5.45 -2.86 21.63
CA THR A 14 -5.20 -3.07 23.07
C THR A 14 -4.06 -4.05 23.32
N ASP A 15 -3.81 -4.97 22.37
CA ASP A 15 -2.66 -5.88 22.34
C ASP A 15 -2.02 -5.82 20.93
N PRO A 16 -0.78 -5.29 20.80
CA PRO A 16 -0.10 -5.20 19.51
C PRO A 16 0.15 -6.54 18.80
N GLU A 17 0.16 -7.66 19.52
CA GLU A 17 0.36 -9.00 18.96
C GLU A 17 -0.96 -9.63 18.46
N ASP A 18 -2.12 -9.11 18.90
CA ASP A 18 -3.44 -9.54 18.41
C ASP A 18 -4.07 -8.48 17.50
N VAL A 19 -3.99 -8.70 16.20
CA VAL A 19 -4.57 -7.79 15.18
C VAL A 19 -6.10 -7.62 15.32
N LYS A 20 -6.78 -8.46 16.08
CA LYS A 20 -8.23 -8.38 16.32
C LYS A 20 -8.59 -7.58 17.58
N SER A 21 -7.60 -7.25 18.41
CA SER A 21 -7.78 -6.54 19.68
C SER A 21 -7.98 -5.03 19.49
N ILE A 22 -8.91 -4.61 18.63
CA ILE A 22 -9.14 -3.19 18.32
C ILE A 22 -9.51 -2.43 19.60
N ASP A 23 -8.79 -1.34 19.88
CA ASP A 23 -9.13 -0.37 20.92
C ASP A 23 -10.25 0.55 20.42
N TYR A 24 -11.49 0.13 20.67
CA TYR A 24 -12.68 0.85 20.24
C TYR A 24 -12.84 2.22 20.91
N GLU A 25 -12.39 2.39 22.14
CA GLU A 25 -12.47 3.66 22.83
C GLU A 25 -11.57 4.69 22.13
N GLN A 26 -10.31 4.35 21.91
CA GLN A 26 -9.38 5.20 21.20
C GLN A 26 -9.81 5.42 19.73
N MET A 27 -10.31 4.38 19.05
CA MET A 27 -10.82 4.53 17.68
C MET A 27 -11.98 5.52 17.61
N CYS A 28 -12.92 5.48 18.57
CA CYS A 28 -14.03 6.44 18.62
C CYS A 28 -13.53 7.87 18.81
N GLN A 29 -12.56 8.10 19.72
CA GLN A 29 -11.92 9.42 19.90
C GLN A 29 -11.23 9.91 18.63
N MET A 30 -10.57 9.00 17.92
CA MET A 30 -9.91 9.31 16.64
C MET A 30 -10.95 9.69 15.55
N VAL A 31 -12.06 8.96 15.45
CA VAL A 31 -13.15 9.29 14.51
C VAL A 31 -13.74 10.65 14.82
N ASP A 32 -14.01 10.94 16.10
CA ASP A 32 -14.55 12.23 16.55
C ASP A 32 -13.62 13.38 16.15
N HIS A 33 -12.35 13.28 16.51
CA HIS A 33 -11.36 14.29 16.15
C HIS A 33 -11.25 14.48 14.62
N PHE A 34 -11.23 13.40 13.84
CA PHE A 34 -11.10 13.45 12.38
C PHE A 34 -12.28 14.24 11.74
N LEU A 35 -13.51 13.94 12.17
CA LEU A 35 -14.71 14.63 11.70
C LEU A 35 -14.77 16.10 12.18
N GLU A 36 -14.33 16.40 13.41
CA GLU A 36 -14.25 17.75 13.96
C GLU A 36 -13.25 18.63 13.18
N GLN A 37 -12.14 18.05 12.73
CA GLN A 37 -11.17 18.74 11.87
C GLN A 37 -11.67 18.91 10.42
N GLY A 38 -12.86 18.44 10.10
CA GLY A 38 -13.52 18.58 8.80
C GLY A 38 -13.01 17.60 7.73
N PHE A 39 -12.41 16.49 8.13
CA PHE A 39 -12.11 15.36 7.27
C PHE A 39 -13.28 14.37 7.29
N VAL A 40 -13.55 13.72 6.16
CA VAL A 40 -14.79 12.92 6.02
C VAL A 40 -14.60 11.57 5.36
N TYR A 41 -13.41 11.28 4.79
CA TYR A 41 -13.18 10.06 4.01
C TYR A 41 -12.62 8.94 4.89
N PHE A 42 -13.33 7.81 4.93
CA PHE A 42 -12.93 6.59 5.64
C PHE A 42 -12.77 5.44 4.65
N ASP A 43 -11.71 4.64 4.81
CA ASP A 43 -11.36 3.53 3.94
C ASP A 43 -11.19 2.25 4.77
N THR A 44 -12.00 1.24 4.47
CA THR A 44 -11.94 -0.09 5.08
C THR A 44 -11.74 -1.19 4.04
N ALA A 45 -11.65 -2.43 4.46
CA ALA A 45 -11.68 -3.60 3.61
C ALA A 45 -12.04 -4.86 4.40
N TYR A 46 -12.65 -5.81 3.73
CA TYR A 46 -13.08 -7.10 4.27
C TYR A 46 -12.02 -7.83 5.14
N PRO A 47 -10.73 -7.99 4.71
CA PRO A 47 -9.74 -8.76 5.48
C PRO A 47 -9.08 -7.99 6.64
N TYR A 48 -9.33 -6.69 6.79
CA TYR A 48 -8.60 -5.88 7.76
C TYR A 48 -8.92 -6.29 9.19
N HIS A 49 -7.88 -6.32 10.03
CA HIS A 49 -7.99 -6.74 11.45
C HIS A 49 -8.66 -8.11 11.64
N GLY A 50 -8.31 -9.08 10.78
CA GLY A 50 -8.93 -10.40 10.82
C GLY A 50 -10.45 -10.35 10.66
N GLU A 51 -10.92 -9.49 9.74
CA GLU A 51 -12.33 -9.24 9.39
C GLU A 51 -13.13 -8.45 10.46
N GLN A 52 -12.45 -7.73 11.35
CA GLN A 52 -13.13 -6.92 12.39
C GLN A 52 -13.28 -5.45 11.99
N SER A 53 -12.54 -4.96 10.98
CA SER A 53 -12.48 -3.54 10.63
C SER A 53 -13.82 -2.96 10.19
N GLU A 54 -14.61 -3.67 9.39
CA GLU A 54 -15.93 -3.25 8.95
C GLU A 54 -16.89 -3.07 10.14
N GLY A 55 -16.89 -4.02 11.10
CA GLY A 55 -17.63 -3.91 12.35
C GLY A 55 -17.16 -2.76 13.24
N ALA A 56 -15.85 -2.47 13.23
CA ALA A 56 -15.30 -1.33 13.96
C ALA A 56 -15.75 0.00 13.34
N VAL A 57 -15.76 0.10 12.02
CA VAL A 57 -16.32 1.25 11.28
C VAL A 57 -17.82 1.42 11.63
N LYS A 58 -18.59 0.33 11.65
CA LYS A 58 -19.98 0.40 12.06
C LYS A 58 -20.09 1.01 13.46
N ARG A 59 -19.40 0.43 14.44
CA ARG A 59 -19.49 0.83 15.86
C ARG A 59 -19.01 2.26 16.12
N CYS A 60 -17.86 2.66 15.53
CA CYS A 60 -17.22 3.93 15.89
C CYS A 60 -17.61 5.09 14.96
N LEU A 61 -18.14 4.82 13.76
CA LEU A 61 -18.54 5.83 12.81
C LEU A 61 -20.05 5.77 12.51
N VAL A 62 -20.52 4.67 11.92
CA VAL A 62 -21.86 4.58 11.32
C VAL A 62 -22.98 4.68 12.35
N ASP A 63 -22.86 3.99 13.49
CA ASP A 63 -23.87 4.01 14.57
C ASP A 63 -23.87 5.35 15.36
N ARG A 64 -22.87 6.24 15.12
CA ARG A 64 -22.69 7.48 15.90
C ARG A 64 -22.94 8.75 15.11
N TYR A 65 -22.84 8.71 13.78
CA TYR A 65 -22.94 9.89 12.92
C TYR A 65 -23.94 9.72 11.79
N PRO A 66 -24.68 10.77 11.41
CA PRO A 66 -25.55 10.74 10.23
C PRO A 66 -24.76 10.41 8.97
N ARG A 67 -25.40 9.68 8.04
CA ARG A 67 -24.75 9.15 6.81
C ARG A 67 -24.10 10.23 5.93
N GLU A 68 -24.64 11.44 5.97
CA GLU A 68 -24.18 12.59 5.19
C GLU A 68 -22.88 13.21 5.75
N ARG A 69 -22.49 12.85 6.97
CA ARG A 69 -21.30 13.39 7.63
C ARG A 69 -20.01 12.74 7.18
N TYR A 70 -20.06 11.62 6.48
CA TYR A 70 -18.87 10.87 6.07
C TYR A 70 -19.00 10.26 4.69
N VAL A 71 -17.84 9.99 4.09
CA VAL A 71 -17.65 9.24 2.86
C VAL A 71 -17.02 7.91 3.24
N LEU A 72 -17.63 6.80 2.82
CA LEU A 72 -17.16 5.45 3.14
C LEU A 72 -16.72 4.70 1.88
N ALA A 73 -15.49 4.20 1.92
CA ALA A 73 -14.93 3.31 0.91
C ALA A 73 -14.76 1.89 1.47
N ASP A 74 -15.12 0.88 0.68
CA ASP A 74 -14.88 -0.53 1.01
C ASP A 74 -14.41 -1.31 -0.22
N LYS A 75 -13.91 -2.53 -0.03
CA LYS A 75 -13.20 -3.27 -1.06
C LYS A 75 -13.69 -4.71 -1.18
N MET A 76 -14.08 -5.11 -2.39
CA MET A 76 -14.43 -6.48 -2.74
C MET A 76 -13.23 -7.41 -2.55
N PRO A 77 -13.31 -8.46 -1.71
CA PRO A 77 -12.20 -9.38 -1.45
C PRO A 77 -11.99 -10.38 -2.59
N ILE A 78 -11.53 -9.90 -3.77
CA ILE A 78 -11.42 -10.71 -5.00
C ILE A 78 -10.58 -11.98 -4.85
N LEU A 79 -9.64 -12.04 -3.90
CA LEU A 79 -8.88 -13.26 -3.58
C LEU A 79 -9.76 -14.40 -3.07
N ARG A 80 -10.90 -14.09 -2.48
CA ARG A 80 -11.83 -15.06 -1.89
C ARG A 80 -12.90 -15.50 -2.87
N VAL A 81 -13.15 -14.71 -3.92
CA VAL A 81 -14.15 -15.02 -4.95
C VAL A 81 -13.66 -16.17 -5.84
N LYS A 82 -14.45 -17.24 -5.92
CA LYS A 82 -14.18 -18.44 -6.72
C LYS A 82 -15.24 -18.71 -7.78
N ALA A 83 -16.34 -17.95 -7.75
CA ALA A 83 -17.42 -17.99 -8.71
C ALA A 83 -18.16 -16.65 -8.78
N SER A 84 -18.81 -16.36 -9.91
CA SER A 84 -19.52 -15.08 -10.13
C SER A 84 -20.65 -14.82 -9.13
N GLU A 85 -21.29 -15.90 -8.64
CA GLU A 85 -22.39 -15.85 -7.66
C GLU A 85 -21.94 -15.42 -6.27
N GLU A 86 -20.64 -15.44 -6.01
CA GLU A 86 -20.10 -15.02 -4.70
C GLU A 86 -19.96 -13.51 -4.56
N TYR A 87 -19.87 -12.76 -5.66
CA TYR A 87 -19.76 -11.29 -5.63
C TYR A 87 -20.93 -10.64 -4.88
N PRO A 88 -22.21 -10.92 -5.22
CA PRO A 88 -23.34 -10.35 -4.48
C PRO A 88 -23.31 -10.71 -2.99
N ARG A 89 -22.98 -11.96 -2.65
CA ARG A 89 -22.90 -12.43 -1.27
C ARG A 89 -21.91 -11.64 -0.43
N TYR A 90 -20.67 -11.43 -0.95
CA TYR A 90 -19.66 -10.63 -0.24
C TYR A 90 -20.10 -9.17 -0.12
N PHE A 91 -20.67 -8.59 -1.17
CA PHE A 91 -21.14 -7.21 -1.14
C PHE A 91 -22.24 -6.99 -0.10
N GLU A 92 -23.25 -7.85 -0.07
CA GLU A 92 -24.35 -7.80 0.92
C GLU A 92 -23.82 -7.99 2.34
N GLU A 93 -22.86 -8.89 2.51
CA GLU A 93 -22.20 -9.10 3.81
C GLU A 93 -21.47 -7.84 4.28
N GLN A 94 -20.74 -7.15 3.39
CA GLN A 94 -20.03 -5.92 3.70
C GLN A 94 -20.99 -4.77 4.07
N LEU A 95 -22.09 -4.60 3.33
CA LEU A 95 -23.14 -3.63 3.68
C LEU A 95 -23.67 -3.89 5.10
N ARG A 96 -23.96 -5.15 5.42
CA ARG A 96 -24.45 -5.55 6.74
C ARG A 96 -23.41 -5.34 7.84
N ARG A 97 -22.13 -5.69 7.60
CA ARG A 97 -21.04 -5.51 8.56
C ARG A 97 -20.75 -4.05 8.84
N CYS A 98 -20.73 -3.21 7.81
CA CYS A 98 -20.58 -1.77 7.94
C CYS A 98 -21.85 -1.08 8.46
N GLY A 99 -23.02 -1.70 8.32
CA GLY A 99 -24.30 -1.12 8.73
C GLY A 99 -24.78 0.01 7.82
N VAL A 100 -24.50 -0.06 6.52
CA VAL A 100 -24.85 0.97 5.53
C VAL A 100 -25.66 0.37 4.37
N GLU A 101 -26.43 1.21 3.67
CA GLU A 101 -27.21 0.81 2.50
C GLU A 101 -26.46 0.97 1.18
N TYR A 102 -25.37 1.76 1.16
CA TYR A 102 -24.55 2.02 -0.01
C TYR A 102 -23.13 2.43 0.40
N PHE A 103 -22.16 2.25 -0.51
CA PHE A 103 -20.82 2.81 -0.37
C PHE A 103 -20.62 4.01 -1.31
N ASP A 104 -19.83 5.01 -0.87
CA ASP A 104 -19.47 6.14 -1.74
C ASP A 104 -18.37 5.74 -2.73
N TYR A 105 -17.44 4.89 -2.30
CA TYR A 105 -16.38 4.33 -3.13
C TYR A 105 -16.33 2.82 -2.91
N TYR A 106 -16.29 2.07 -3.99
CA TYR A 106 -16.18 0.62 -3.89
C TYR A 106 -15.19 0.09 -4.93
N LEU A 107 -14.27 -0.78 -4.52
CA LEU A 107 -13.16 -1.15 -5.37
C LEU A 107 -12.82 -2.64 -5.31
N LEU A 108 -12.30 -3.18 -6.41
CA LEU A 108 -11.70 -4.51 -6.42
C LEU A 108 -10.39 -4.47 -5.63
N HIS A 109 -10.26 -5.32 -4.61
CA HIS A 109 -9.16 -5.26 -3.66
C HIS A 109 -7.90 -5.95 -4.17
N ASN A 110 -6.78 -5.22 -4.20
CA ASN A 110 -5.45 -5.79 -4.44
C ASN A 110 -5.30 -6.41 -5.84
N MET A 111 -5.67 -5.64 -6.88
CA MET A 111 -5.52 -6.03 -8.28
C MET A 111 -4.05 -6.18 -8.67
N GLY A 112 -3.75 -7.19 -9.46
CA GLY A 112 -2.47 -7.50 -10.06
C GLY A 112 -2.66 -8.68 -11.00
N LYS A 113 -1.63 -9.09 -11.72
CA LYS A 113 -1.69 -10.06 -12.82
C LYS A 113 -2.47 -11.34 -12.52
N GLU A 114 -2.17 -12.01 -11.41
CA GLU A 114 -2.87 -13.25 -11.03
C GLU A 114 -4.35 -13.01 -10.76
N ARG A 115 -4.68 -11.90 -10.06
CA ARG A 115 -6.05 -11.56 -9.67
C ARG A 115 -6.86 -11.00 -10.83
N TYR A 116 -6.19 -10.33 -11.76
CA TYR A 116 -6.82 -9.84 -12.99
C TYR A 116 -7.44 -10.98 -13.79
N THR A 117 -6.70 -12.07 -13.97
CA THR A 117 -7.20 -13.27 -14.68
C THR A 117 -8.47 -13.83 -14.03
N SER A 118 -8.47 -14.03 -12.70
CA SER A 118 -9.65 -14.54 -11.99
C SER A 118 -10.81 -13.53 -11.98
N THR A 119 -10.50 -12.24 -11.87
CA THR A 119 -11.51 -11.17 -11.92
C THR A 119 -12.21 -11.11 -13.27
N LEU A 120 -11.46 -11.31 -14.38
CA LEU A 120 -12.03 -11.43 -15.72
C LEU A 120 -12.92 -12.69 -15.84
N GLN A 121 -12.43 -13.82 -15.35
CA GLN A 121 -13.15 -15.09 -15.41
C GLN A 121 -14.50 -15.04 -14.70
N TYR A 122 -14.59 -14.34 -13.57
CA TYR A 122 -15.78 -14.28 -12.73
C TYR A 122 -16.60 -13.00 -12.88
N GLY A 123 -16.23 -12.09 -13.80
CA GLY A 123 -17.01 -10.89 -14.11
C GLY A 123 -17.00 -9.81 -13.02
N GLY A 124 -15.84 -9.55 -12.39
CA GLY A 124 -15.73 -8.60 -11.28
C GLY A 124 -15.91 -7.14 -11.69
N PHE A 125 -15.41 -6.74 -12.86
CA PHE A 125 -15.58 -5.37 -13.37
C PHE A 125 -17.05 -5.12 -13.76
N GLU A 126 -17.68 -6.06 -14.43
CA GLU A 126 -19.10 -6.01 -14.79
C GLU A 126 -19.99 -6.00 -13.54
N PHE A 127 -19.57 -6.68 -12.48
CA PHE A 127 -20.27 -6.63 -11.20
C PHE A 127 -20.24 -5.21 -10.61
N LEU A 128 -19.08 -4.54 -10.58
CA LEU A 128 -18.98 -3.15 -10.11
C LEU A 128 -19.88 -2.21 -10.92
N CYS A 129 -19.88 -2.35 -12.25
CA CYS A 129 -20.74 -1.54 -13.12
C CYS A 129 -22.22 -1.69 -12.76
N ARG A 130 -22.70 -2.94 -12.55
CA ARG A 130 -24.08 -3.21 -12.11
C ARG A 130 -24.39 -2.57 -10.75
N LEU A 131 -23.48 -2.62 -9.77
CA LEU A 131 -23.70 -1.97 -8.48
C LEU A 131 -23.85 -0.45 -8.61
N LYS A 132 -23.08 0.16 -9.51
CA LYS A 132 -23.18 1.60 -9.80
C LYS A 132 -24.50 1.96 -10.49
N GLU A 133 -24.95 1.19 -11.48
CA GLU A 133 -26.25 1.33 -12.13
C GLU A 133 -27.41 1.22 -11.13
N GLN A 134 -27.31 0.30 -10.18
CA GLN A 134 -28.27 0.10 -9.10
C GLN A 134 -28.19 1.18 -8.01
N LYS A 135 -27.22 2.10 -8.08
CA LYS A 135 -26.94 3.16 -7.09
C LYS A 135 -26.56 2.62 -5.70
N LEU A 136 -26.11 1.39 -5.61
CA LEU A 136 -25.58 0.79 -4.39
C LEU A 136 -24.14 1.22 -4.11
N VAL A 137 -23.46 1.74 -5.13
CA VAL A 137 -22.15 2.40 -5.03
C VAL A 137 -22.13 3.67 -5.89
N LYS A 138 -21.42 4.73 -5.44
CA LYS A 138 -21.34 5.97 -6.20
C LYS A 138 -20.15 5.98 -7.16
N ASN A 139 -18.99 5.52 -6.71
CA ASN A 139 -17.75 5.48 -7.49
C ASN A 139 -17.17 4.09 -7.43
N ILE A 140 -16.70 3.57 -8.58
CA ILE A 140 -16.11 2.25 -8.72
C ILE A 140 -14.66 2.32 -9.18
N GLY A 141 -13.82 1.42 -8.69
CA GLY A 141 -12.40 1.39 -9.05
C GLY A 141 -11.71 0.14 -8.58
N PHE A 142 -10.40 0.19 -8.45
CA PHE A 142 -9.60 -0.91 -7.91
C PHE A 142 -8.33 -0.40 -7.21
N SER A 143 -7.86 -1.12 -6.20
CA SER A 143 -6.52 -0.94 -5.65
C SER A 143 -5.53 -1.80 -6.44
N TYR A 144 -4.37 -1.24 -6.77
CA TYR A 144 -3.45 -1.81 -7.74
C TYR A 144 -2.05 -2.00 -7.17
N HIS A 145 -1.43 -3.17 -7.47
CA HIS A 145 -0.14 -3.57 -6.94
C HIS A 145 0.70 -4.37 -7.98
N ASP A 146 0.80 -3.85 -9.21
CA ASP A 146 1.58 -4.48 -10.27
C ASP A 146 2.22 -3.41 -11.17
N ASP A 147 2.74 -3.77 -12.35
CA ASP A 147 3.44 -2.86 -13.25
C ASP A 147 2.51 -1.91 -14.03
N ALA A 148 3.09 -0.83 -14.55
CA ALA A 148 2.36 0.20 -15.26
C ALA A 148 1.75 -0.30 -16.59
N GLN A 149 2.32 -1.33 -17.23
CA GLN A 149 1.81 -1.89 -18.48
C GLN A 149 0.46 -2.58 -18.27
N LEU A 150 0.35 -3.40 -17.23
CA LEU A 150 -0.91 -4.05 -16.89
C LEU A 150 -1.97 -3.04 -16.44
N LEU A 151 -1.58 -1.97 -15.73
CA LEU A 151 -2.51 -0.90 -15.38
C LEU A 151 -3.10 -0.22 -16.61
N ASP A 152 -2.26 0.07 -17.62
CA ASP A 152 -2.68 0.67 -18.89
C ASP A 152 -3.65 -0.24 -19.66
N GLU A 153 -3.37 -1.56 -19.69
CA GLU A 153 -4.27 -2.57 -20.27
C GLU A 153 -5.64 -2.56 -19.57
N ILE A 154 -5.66 -2.59 -18.22
CA ILE A 154 -6.89 -2.62 -17.45
C ILE A 154 -7.73 -1.36 -17.71
N LEU A 155 -7.11 -0.18 -17.63
CA LEU A 155 -7.83 1.08 -17.80
C LEU A 155 -8.28 1.32 -19.25
N THR A 156 -7.57 0.77 -20.23
CA THR A 156 -8.01 0.77 -21.64
C THR A 156 -9.24 -0.11 -21.83
N LYS A 157 -9.27 -1.28 -21.21
CA LYS A 157 -10.34 -2.27 -21.34
C LYS A 157 -11.59 -1.90 -20.52
N TYR A 158 -11.41 -1.26 -19.38
CA TYR A 158 -12.46 -0.89 -18.44
C TYR A 158 -12.46 0.62 -18.15
N PRO A 159 -12.78 1.46 -19.16
CA PRO A 159 -12.80 2.91 -19.01
C PRO A 159 -13.92 3.40 -18.06
N GLU A 160 -14.84 2.53 -17.64
CA GLU A 160 -15.92 2.82 -16.70
C GLU A 160 -15.43 2.97 -15.25
N MET A 161 -14.21 2.51 -14.93
CA MET A 161 -13.63 2.71 -13.60
C MET A 161 -13.43 4.21 -13.35
N ASP A 162 -13.97 4.71 -12.23
CA ASP A 162 -13.95 6.14 -11.93
C ASP A 162 -12.59 6.58 -11.34
N PHE A 163 -11.87 5.70 -10.65
CA PHE A 163 -10.62 6.02 -9.97
C PHE A 163 -9.73 4.78 -9.84
N VAL A 164 -8.47 5.01 -9.48
CA VAL A 164 -7.53 3.95 -9.08
C VAL A 164 -6.89 4.26 -7.72
N GLN A 165 -6.65 3.23 -6.92
CA GLN A 165 -5.91 3.36 -5.66
C GLN A 165 -4.51 2.80 -5.86
N LEU A 166 -3.47 3.66 -5.76
CA LEU A 166 -2.08 3.35 -6.05
C LEU A 166 -1.20 3.50 -4.80
N GLN A 167 -0.18 2.66 -4.69
CA GLN A 167 0.89 2.84 -3.71
C GLN A 167 1.76 4.02 -4.13
N ILE A 168 1.75 5.11 -3.36
CA ILE A 168 2.51 6.33 -3.68
C ILE A 168 3.23 6.85 -2.45
N ASN A 169 4.55 6.91 -2.55
CA ASN A 169 5.43 7.63 -1.64
C ASN A 169 6.70 8.04 -2.38
N TYR A 170 7.48 8.96 -1.82
CA TYR A 170 8.67 9.52 -2.48
C TYR A 170 9.78 8.48 -2.67
N LEU A 171 9.87 7.45 -1.82
CA LEU A 171 10.89 6.40 -1.94
C LEU A 171 10.59 5.45 -3.11
N ASP A 172 9.31 5.11 -3.32
CA ASP A 172 8.89 4.15 -4.35
C ASP A 172 8.62 4.80 -5.72
N TRP A 173 8.71 6.13 -5.82
CA TRP A 173 8.35 6.87 -7.04
C TRP A 173 9.09 6.36 -8.28
N ASN A 174 10.42 6.20 -8.17
CA ASN A 174 11.29 5.69 -9.23
C ASN A 174 11.64 4.20 -9.06
N SER A 175 10.97 3.48 -8.16
CA SER A 175 11.22 2.06 -7.93
C SER A 175 10.83 1.22 -9.14
N ALA A 176 11.77 0.47 -9.72
CA ALA A 176 11.47 -0.47 -10.80
C ALA A 176 10.56 -1.62 -10.38
N ALA A 177 10.49 -1.93 -9.07
CA ALA A 177 9.66 -3.01 -8.54
C ALA A 177 8.21 -2.57 -8.25
N ILE A 178 8.03 -1.32 -7.79
CA ILE A 178 6.71 -0.77 -7.43
C ILE A 178 6.13 0.07 -8.56
N GLN A 179 6.97 0.80 -9.29
CA GLN A 179 6.60 1.66 -10.42
C GLN A 179 5.55 2.73 -10.07
N SER A 180 5.62 3.31 -8.86
CA SER A 180 4.65 4.28 -8.39
C SER A 180 4.44 5.43 -9.36
N GLY A 181 5.53 6.06 -9.83
CA GLY A 181 5.47 7.18 -10.79
C GLY A 181 4.90 6.75 -12.13
N ALA A 182 5.35 5.61 -12.68
CA ALA A 182 4.85 5.11 -13.96
C ALA A 182 3.36 4.76 -13.89
N CYS A 183 2.88 4.13 -12.81
CA CYS A 183 1.46 3.87 -12.59
C CYS A 183 0.65 5.15 -12.43
N TYR A 184 1.19 6.16 -11.72
CA TYR A 184 0.55 7.46 -11.61
C TYR A 184 0.39 8.15 -12.97
N GLU A 185 1.43 8.12 -13.81
CA GLU A 185 1.38 8.68 -15.17
C GLU A 185 0.35 7.96 -16.06
N VAL A 186 0.24 6.63 -15.94
CA VAL A 186 -0.83 5.85 -16.60
C VAL A 186 -2.20 6.36 -16.17
N ALA A 187 -2.45 6.49 -14.88
CA ALA A 187 -3.72 6.99 -14.37
C ALA A 187 -4.04 8.40 -14.90
N CYS A 188 -3.03 9.29 -14.96
CA CYS A 188 -3.17 10.63 -15.54
C CYS A 188 -3.56 10.58 -17.03
N ARG A 189 -2.90 9.76 -17.85
CA ARG A 189 -3.22 9.60 -19.28
C ARG A 189 -4.66 9.13 -19.51
N HIS A 190 -5.15 8.25 -18.65
CA HIS A 190 -6.54 7.78 -18.69
C HIS A 190 -7.55 8.71 -18.01
N GLY A 191 -7.09 9.86 -17.46
CA GLY A 191 -7.97 10.82 -16.75
C GLY A 191 -8.58 10.25 -15.47
N LYS A 192 -7.91 9.27 -14.83
CA LYS A 192 -8.41 8.63 -13.62
C LYS A 192 -7.80 9.27 -12.37
N PRO A 193 -8.62 9.87 -11.49
CA PRO A 193 -8.16 10.36 -10.20
C PRO A 193 -7.50 9.24 -9.39
N VAL A 194 -6.45 9.61 -8.64
CA VAL A 194 -5.68 8.68 -7.83
C VAL A 194 -5.99 8.85 -6.35
N ILE A 195 -6.25 7.74 -5.68
CA ILE A 195 -6.21 7.64 -4.22
C ILE A 195 -4.85 7.04 -3.85
N ALA A 196 -4.03 7.80 -3.13
CA ALA A 196 -2.71 7.33 -2.69
C ALA A 196 -2.84 6.47 -1.43
N MET A 197 -2.36 5.24 -1.48
CA MET A 197 -2.16 4.37 -0.33
C MET A 197 -0.68 4.22 0.00
N GLU A 198 -0.37 3.81 1.23
CA GLU A 198 0.99 3.65 1.75
C GLU A 198 1.89 4.91 1.63
N PRO A 199 1.39 6.11 1.91
CA PRO A 199 2.19 7.33 1.78
C PRO A 199 3.41 7.33 2.70
N VAL A 200 3.32 6.67 3.87
CA VAL A 200 4.42 6.51 4.84
C VAL A 200 5.07 5.12 4.81
N LYS A 201 4.80 4.31 3.76
CA LYS A 201 5.41 2.98 3.54
C LYS A 201 5.39 2.11 4.80
N GLY A 202 4.18 1.87 5.33
CA GLY A 202 3.98 1.06 6.54
C GLY A 202 4.59 1.64 7.82
N GLY A 203 4.85 2.95 7.87
CA GLY A 203 5.47 3.66 8.98
C GLY A 203 6.99 3.86 8.85
N SER A 204 7.64 3.31 7.81
CA SER A 204 9.09 3.43 7.61
C SER A 204 9.51 4.87 7.35
N LEU A 205 8.70 5.61 6.58
CA LEU A 205 8.98 7.02 6.27
C LEU A 205 8.62 7.97 7.42
N ALA A 206 7.98 7.48 8.46
CA ALA A 206 7.82 8.19 9.74
C ALA A 206 9.02 7.98 10.67
N ASN A 207 9.81 6.90 10.47
CA ASN A 207 10.95 6.50 11.29
C ASN A 207 12.20 6.40 10.43
N LEU A 208 12.66 7.54 9.91
CA LEU A 208 13.83 7.62 9.03
C LEU A 208 15.13 7.27 9.76
N PRO A 209 16.16 6.69 9.08
CA PRO A 209 17.51 6.58 9.60
C PRO A 209 18.08 7.94 10.03
N VAL A 210 19.07 7.91 10.95
CA VAL A 210 19.67 9.13 11.51
C VAL A 210 20.21 10.04 10.41
N GLU A 211 20.92 9.50 9.44
CA GLU A 211 21.52 10.22 8.32
C GLU A 211 20.46 10.97 7.48
N ALA A 212 19.32 10.32 7.24
CA ALA A 212 18.20 10.91 6.50
C ALA A 212 17.47 11.97 7.35
N ARG A 213 17.33 11.78 8.68
CA ARG A 213 16.78 12.80 9.58
C ARG A 213 17.63 14.05 9.63
N ASN A 214 18.97 13.89 9.62
CA ASN A 214 19.90 15.02 9.59
C ASN A 214 19.68 15.95 8.38
N GLU A 215 19.20 15.43 7.24
CA GLU A 215 18.83 16.29 6.09
C GLU A 215 17.63 17.19 6.41
N MET A 216 16.67 16.71 7.18
CA MET A 216 15.55 17.52 7.65
C MET A 216 16.01 18.58 8.66
N GLU A 217 16.87 18.22 9.60
CA GLU A 217 17.40 19.12 10.62
C GLU A 217 18.27 20.24 10.03
N LYS A 218 19.14 19.92 9.06
CA LYS A 218 19.98 20.92 8.34
C LYS A 218 19.14 22.02 7.69
N ARG A 219 17.95 21.68 7.21
CA ARG A 219 17.04 22.64 6.62
C ARG A 219 16.22 23.42 7.66
N GLY A 220 16.23 23.01 8.94
CA GLY A 220 15.31 23.54 9.95
C GLY A 220 13.86 23.15 9.63
N ALA A 221 13.67 21.94 9.06
CA ALA A 221 12.36 21.44 8.62
C ALA A 221 11.35 21.42 9.78
N GLN A 222 10.19 22.01 9.54
CA GLN A 222 9.10 22.03 10.50
C GLN A 222 8.15 20.83 10.23
N GLY A 223 7.81 20.08 11.27
CA GLY A 223 6.89 18.95 11.18
C GLY A 223 7.56 17.58 11.21
N SER A 224 6.74 16.56 11.34
CA SER A 224 7.17 15.16 11.42
C SER A 224 7.68 14.64 10.06
N PRO A 225 8.53 13.60 10.02
CA PRO A 225 8.86 12.92 8.76
C PRO A 225 7.62 12.41 8.03
N ALA A 226 6.57 11.96 8.75
CA ALA A 226 5.30 11.54 8.19
C ALA A 226 4.60 12.70 7.45
N SER A 227 4.71 13.94 7.94
CA SER A 227 4.10 15.10 7.29
C SER A 227 4.63 15.33 5.88
N TYR A 228 5.94 15.16 5.66
CA TYR A 228 6.54 15.29 4.34
C TYR A 228 6.14 14.15 3.41
N ALA A 229 6.02 12.93 3.92
CA ALA A 229 5.60 11.76 3.14
C ALA A 229 4.13 11.87 2.68
N ILE A 230 3.23 12.27 3.56
CA ILE A 230 1.80 12.47 3.25
C ILE A 230 1.62 13.67 2.32
N ARG A 231 2.28 14.80 2.60
CA ARG A 231 2.25 15.99 1.74
C ARG A 231 2.85 15.72 0.37
N TYR A 232 3.85 14.84 0.24
CA TYR A 232 4.40 14.43 -1.05
C TYR A 232 3.29 13.86 -1.95
N ALA A 233 2.58 12.84 -1.48
CA ALA A 233 1.48 12.24 -2.24
C ALA A 233 0.35 13.23 -2.50
N ALA A 234 -0.02 14.04 -1.49
CA ALA A 234 -1.08 15.05 -1.63
C ALA A 234 -0.73 16.20 -2.59
N SER A 235 0.58 16.46 -2.82
CA SER A 235 1.09 17.48 -3.74
C SER A 235 1.05 17.07 -5.22
N LEU A 236 0.68 15.84 -5.52
CA LEU A 236 0.48 15.40 -6.90
C LEU A 236 -0.88 15.90 -7.41
N ASP A 237 -0.89 16.50 -8.58
CA ASP A 237 -2.09 17.19 -9.11
C ASP A 237 -3.29 16.25 -9.26
N ASN A 238 -3.08 15.04 -9.76
CA ASN A 238 -4.11 14.03 -9.95
C ASN A 238 -4.41 13.18 -8.71
N CYS A 239 -3.77 13.46 -7.56
CA CYS A 239 -4.06 12.81 -6.30
C CYS A 239 -5.26 13.47 -5.62
N MET A 240 -6.38 12.76 -5.58
CA MET A 240 -7.62 13.26 -4.96
C MET A 240 -7.69 13.01 -3.46
N MET A 241 -7.03 11.95 -2.97
CA MET A 241 -7.07 11.50 -1.58
C MET A 241 -5.77 10.79 -1.20
N VAL A 242 -5.30 11.00 0.02
CA VAL A 242 -4.17 10.27 0.61
C VAL A 242 -4.66 9.51 1.83
N LEU A 243 -4.57 8.18 1.78
CA LEU A 243 -4.99 7.31 2.87
C LEU A 243 -3.85 7.15 3.87
N SER A 244 -4.07 7.58 5.10
CA SER A 244 -3.15 7.33 6.22
C SER A 244 -3.74 6.30 7.19
N GLY A 245 -2.97 5.25 7.46
CA GLY A 245 -3.23 4.33 8.56
C GLY A 245 -2.60 4.89 9.83
N MET A 246 -3.44 5.33 10.76
CA MET A 246 -3.02 5.92 12.04
C MET A 246 -3.38 4.96 13.16
N SER A 247 -2.38 4.57 13.96
CA SER A 247 -2.52 3.53 14.98
C SER A 247 -2.78 4.08 16.39
N ASN A 248 -2.83 5.41 16.54
CA ASN A 248 -3.15 6.08 17.79
C ASN A 248 -3.60 7.52 17.54
N LEU A 249 -4.14 8.13 18.58
CA LEU A 249 -4.64 9.51 18.53
C LEU A 249 -3.54 10.53 18.23
N GLU A 250 -2.31 10.32 18.72
CA GLU A 250 -1.18 11.23 18.50
C GLU A 250 -0.84 11.33 17.00
N GLN A 251 -0.74 10.20 16.30
CA GLN A 251 -0.51 10.17 14.84
C GLN A 251 -1.66 10.85 14.07
N LEU A 252 -2.88 10.69 14.53
CA LEU A 252 -4.02 11.34 13.91
C LEU A 252 -3.99 12.86 14.10
N ILE A 253 -3.69 13.34 15.31
CA ILE A 253 -3.53 14.77 15.60
C ILE A 253 -2.39 15.36 14.75
N ASP A 254 -1.24 14.69 14.67
CA ASP A 254 -0.14 15.10 13.80
C ASP A 254 -0.62 15.23 12.34
N ASN A 255 -1.21 14.16 11.78
CA ASN A 255 -1.62 14.14 10.38
C ASN A 255 -2.71 15.19 10.05
N THR A 256 -3.67 15.39 10.94
CA THR A 256 -4.73 16.37 10.74
C THR A 256 -4.22 17.81 10.87
N SER A 257 -3.19 18.06 11.68
CA SER A 257 -2.65 19.39 11.93
C SER A 257 -2.14 20.08 10.66
N TYR A 258 -1.37 19.36 9.83
CA TYR A 258 -0.80 19.92 8.60
C TYR A 258 -1.70 19.67 7.36
N MET A 259 -2.62 18.69 7.42
CA MET A 259 -3.53 18.42 6.30
C MET A 259 -4.82 19.24 6.36
N ARG A 260 -5.15 19.87 7.50
CA ARG A 260 -6.32 20.72 7.63
C ARG A 260 -6.24 21.93 6.68
N ASP A 261 -5.08 22.59 6.68
CA ASP A 261 -4.76 23.76 5.86
C ASP A 261 -3.60 23.42 4.91
N PHE A 262 -3.76 22.31 4.18
CA PHE A 262 -2.74 21.67 3.35
C PHE A 262 -2.03 22.66 2.42
N GLN A 263 -0.70 22.66 2.50
CA GLN A 263 0.18 23.35 1.57
C GLN A 263 0.99 22.32 0.78
N PRO A 264 0.99 22.39 -0.56
CA PRO A 264 1.85 21.54 -1.39
C PRO A 264 3.33 21.70 -1.01
N LEU A 265 4.13 20.65 -1.22
CA LEU A 265 5.57 20.75 -1.03
C LEU A 265 6.18 21.77 -1.98
N ASP A 266 7.02 22.65 -1.45
CA ASP A 266 7.83 23.56 -2.23
C ASP A 266 9.01 22.85 -2.93
N LYS A 267 9.75 23.58 -3.74
CA LYS A 267 10.90 23.03 -4.49
C LYS A 267 11.99 22.50 -3.56
N GLU A 268 12.30 23.23 -2.51
CA GLU A 268 13.37 22.87 -1.57
C GLU A 268 12.99 21.65 -0.73
N GLU A 269 11.72 21.51 -0.34
CA GLU A 269 11.19 20.32 0.33
C GLU A 269 11.30 19.09 -0.57
N ARG A 270 10.99 19.23 -1.86
CA ARG A 270 11.15 18.14 -2.84
C ARG A 270 12.62 17.74 -3.04
N GLU A 271 13.52 18.70 -3.11
CA GLU A 271 14.97 18.45 -3.19
C GLU A 271 15.51 17.78 -1.93
N MET A 272 15.03 18.16 -0.76
CA MET A 272 15.35 17.50 0.51
C MET A 272 14.88 16.03 0.49
N LEU A 273 13.65 15.77 0.07
CA LEU A 273 13.13 14.40 -0.03
C LEU A 273 13.91 13.56 -1.06
N GLN A 274 14.41 14.18 -2.15
CA GLN A 274 15.28 13.48 -3.09
C GLN A 274 16.59 13.06 -2.43
N ARG A 275 17.25 13.94 -1.66
CA ARG A 275 18.47 13.58 -0.91
C ARG A 275 18.20 12.49 0.13
N ILE A 276 17.07 12.55 0.85
CA ILE A 276 16.64 11.50 1.77
C ILE A 276 16.48 10.17 1.02
N THR A 277 15.83 10.19 -0.14
CA THR A 277 15.67 9.02 -1.01
C THR A 277 17.02 8.43 -1.40
N ASP A 278 17.97 9.27 -1.81
CA ASP A 278 19.31 8.84 -2.23
C ASP A 278 20.07 8.19 -1.04
N ILE A 279 19.98 8.78 0.16
CA ILE A 279 20.57 8.21 1.38
C ILE A 279 19.96 6.85 1.72
N VAL A 280 18.64 6.73 1.70
CA VAL A 280 17.96 5.47 1.99
C VAL A 280 18.31 4.41 0.95
N ASN A 281 18.32 4.78 -0.33
CA ASN A 281 18.62 3.88 -1.45
C ASN A 281 20.10 3.48 -1.54
N SER A 282 21.04 4.27 -0.99
CA SER A 282 22.47 3.96 -1.04
C SER A 282 22.84 2.63 -0.38
N ASN A 283 22.01 2.14 0.54
CA ASN A 283 22.15 0.87 1.23
C ASN A 283 21.42 -0.28 0.53
N MET A 284 20.81 -0.05 -0.64
CA MET A 284 20.01 -1.02 -1.37
C MET A 284 20.77 -1.67 -2.51
N THR A 285 20.37 -2.90 -2.84
CA THR A 285 20.82 -3.57 -4.07
C THR A 285 20.09 -2.93 -5.28
N PRO A 286 20.79 -2.42 -6.31
CA PRO A 286 20.18 -1.67 -7.43
C PRO A 286 19.49 -2.58 -8.46
N CYS A 287 18.64 -3.50 -8.00
CA CYS A 287 17.93 -4.44 -8.84
C CYS A 287 16.71 -3.77 -9.51
N THR A 288 16.65 -3.83 -10.84
CA THR A 288 15.54 -3.27 -11.65
C THR A 288 14.42 -4.26 -11.94
N ASN A 289 14.45 -5.45 -11.31
CA ASN A 289 13.46 -6.52 -11.50
C ASN A 289 13.29 -6.96 -12.98
N CYS A 290 14.36 -6.89 -13.80
CA CYS A 290 14.33 -7.31 -15.20
C CYS A 290 14.19 -8.83 -15.39
N ARG A 291 14.44 -9.63 -14.36
CA ARG A 291 14.26 -11.10 -14.23
C ARG A 291 15.19 -11.98 -15.09
N TYR A 292 16.08 -11.45 -15.92
CA TYR A 292 16.99 -12.27 -16.72
C TYR A 292 17.79 -13.27 -15.89
N CYS A 293 18.17 -12.90 -14.66
CA CYS A 293 18.89 -13.78 -13.74
C CYS A 293 18.07 -15.01 -13.28
N MET A 294 16.73 -14.97 -13.36
CA MET A 294 15.88 -16.12 -13.00
C MET A 294 15.94 -17.21 -14.05
N GLU A 295 15.91 -16.84 -15.34
CA GLU A 295 15.94 -17.80 -16.47
C GLU A 295 17.24 -18.59 -16.48
N GLU A 296 18.35 -18.01 -16.05
CA GLU A 296 19.67 -18.62 -16.00
C GLU A 296 19.95 -19.36 -14.68
N CYS A 297 19.09 -19.24 -13.67
CA CYS A 297 19.34 -19.84 -12.35
C CYS A 297 18.99 -21.33 -12.30
N PRO A 298 19.99 -22.26 -12.20
CA PRO A 298 19.70 -23.70 -12.16
C PRO A 298 19.00 -24.15 -10.88
N LYS A 299 18.92 -23.28 -9.87
CA LYS A 299 18.21 -23.50 -8.61
C LYS A 299 16.86 -22.80 -8.54
N ASN A 300 16.43 -22.20 -9.65
CA ASN A 300 15.16 -21.47 -9.74
C ASN A 300 14.96 -20.46 -8.60
N ILE A 301 16.01 -19.73 -8.22
CA ILE A 301 15.96 -18.73 -7.14
C ILE A 301 15.29 -17.47 -7.67
N ASN A 302 14.27 -16.95 -6.97
CA ASN A 302 13.64 -15.68 -7.31
C ASN A 302 14.49 -14.51 -6.80
N ILE A 303 15.64 -14.32 -7.48
CA ILE A 303 16.66 -13.32 -7.12
C ILE A 303 16.08 -11.91 -6.97
N PRO A 304 15.27 -11.38 -7.94
CA PRO A 304 14.70 -10.04 -7.83
C PRO A 304 13.78 -9.88 -6.62
N ALA A 305 12.95 -10.89 -6.31
CA ALA A 305 12.07 -10.82 -5.16
C ALA A 305 12.86 -10.78 -3.84
N TYR A 306 13.91 -11.57 -3.71
CA TYR A 306 14.77 -11.56 -2.51
C TYR A 306 15.53 -10.23 -2.37
N PHE A 307 15.96 -9.62 -3.47
CA PHE A 307 16.54 -8.28 -3.45
C PHE A 307 15.51 -7.21 -3.07
N GLY A 308 14.26 -7.35 -3.53
CA GLY A 308 13.16 -6.49 -3.10
C GLY A 308 12.92 -6.55 -1.59
N LEU A 309 12.94 -7.78 -1.01
CA LEU A 309 12.81 -7.98 0.44
C LEU A 309 14.02 -7.43 1.21
N TYR A 310 15.23 -7.62 0.69
CA TYR A 310 16.45 -7.07 1.29
C TYR A 310 16.42 -5.54 1.29
N ASN A 311 16.04 -4.94 0.17
CA ASN A 311 15.91 -3.48 0.04
C ASN A 311 14.83 -2.93 0.97
N MET A 312 13.72 -3.65 1.11
CA MET A 312 12.67 -3.29 2.07
C MET A 312 13.20 -3.34 3.52
N TYR A 313 13.98 -4.36 3.86
CA TYR A 313 14.64 -4.43 5.17
C TYR A 313 15.65 -3.29 5.36
N ALA A 314 16.49 -3.01 4.37
CA ALA A 314 17.46 -1.92 4.41
C ALA A 314 16.79 -0.55 4.62
N ALA A 315 15.63 -0.34 3.99
CA ALA A 315 14.85 0.89 4.13
C ALA A 315 14.12 1.01 5.47
N THR A 316 13.74 -0.11 6.10
CA THR A 316 12.74 -0.10 7.17
C THR A 316 13.24 -0.69 8.50
N GLY A 317 14.36 -1.42 8.47
CA GLY A 317 14.84 -2.23 9.59
C GLY A 317 13.93 -3.43 9.94
N LYS A 318 12.85 -3.65 9.16
CA LYS A 318 11.84 -4.68 9.48
C LYS A 318 11.86 -5.80 8.45
N LYS A 319 11.89 -7.05 8.92
CA LYS A 319 11.73 -8.25 8.07
C LYS A 319 10.27 -8.44 7.68
N THR A 320 10.04 -8.84 6.44
CA THR A 320 8.70 -9.17 5.91
C THR A 320 8.63 -10.67 5.64
N ASN A 321 8.57 -11.47 6.73
CA ASN A 321 8.61 -12.93 6.67
C ASN A 321 7.48 -13.53 5.81
N MET A 322 6.28 -12.97 5.85
CA MET A 322 5.14 -13.42 5.03
C MET A 322 5.44 -13.39 3.52
N TYR A 323 6.09 -12.34 3.02
CA TYR A 323 6.48 -12.25 1.61
C TYR A 323 7.63 -13.21 1.29
N TYR A 324 8.57 -13.38 2.22
CA TYR A 324 9.64 -14.38 2.06
C TYR A 324 9.06 -15.80 1.95
N GLU A 325 8.19 -16.20 2.85
CA GLU A 325 7.53 -17.51 2.84
C GLU A 325 6.78 -17.74 1.53
N ARG A 326 6.00 -16.75 1.06
CA ARG A 326 5.28 -16.81 -0.21
C ARG A 326 6.21 -17.07 -1.40
N HIS A 327 7.34 -16.36 -1.47
CA HIS A 327 8.31 -16.55 -2.55
C HIS A 327 9.04 -17.89 -2.45
N SER A 328 9.43 -18.31 -1.24
CA SER A 328 10.16 -19.56 -1.03
C SER A 328 9.33 -20.83 -1.23
N MET A 329 7.98 -20.73 -1.25
CA MET A 329 7.09 -21.87 -1.58
C MET A 329 7.21 -22.30 -3.06
N ASN A 330 7.46 -21.36 -3.97
CA ASN A 330 7.43 -21.60 -5.42
C ASN A 330 8.82 -21.52 -6.07
N PHE A 331 9.83 -21.06 -5.34
CA PHE A 331 11.18 -20.82 -5.86
C PHE A 331 12.24 -21.37 -4.89
N GLY A 332 13.45 -21.60 -5.43
CA GLY A 332 14.59 -21.96 -4.63
C GLY A 332 14.95 -20.90 -3.60
N LYS A 333 15.46 -21.30 -2.44
CA LYS A 333 15.91 -20.41 -1.39
C LYS A 333 17.27 -19.78 -1.72
N ALA A 334 17.62 -18.66 -1.09
CA ALA A 334 18.90 -18.02 -1.32
C ALA A 334 20.09 -18.91 -0.86
N VAL A 335 19.92 -19.68 0.22
CA VAL A 335 20.92 -20.66 0.69
C VAL A 335 21.22 -21.78 -0.31
N ASP A 336 20.29 -22.06 -1.25
CA ASP A 336 20.48 -23.09 -2.28
C ASP A 336 21.40 -22.64 -3.41
N CYS A 337 21.91 -21.37 -3.37
CA CYS A 337 22.77 -20.82 -4.38
C CYS A 337 24.09 -21.60 -4.47
N ILE A 338 24.32 -22.23 -5.62
CA ILE A 338 25.57 -22.99 -5.91
C ILE A 338 26.72 -22.09 -6.39
N LYS A 339 26.59 -20.79 -6.32
CA LYS A 339 27.60 -19.77 -6.69
C LYS A 339 28.15 -19.89 -8.13
N CYS A 340 27.36 -20.41 -9.08
CA CYS A 340 27.78 -20.64 -10.49
C CYS A 340 28.02 -19.36 -11.31
N GLY A 341 27.57 -18.20 -10.85
CA GLY A 341 27.79 -16.87 -11.48
C GLY A 341 27.03 -16.61 -12.76
N LYS A 342 26.12 -17.50 -13.21
CA LYS A 342 25.35 -17.29 -14.46
C LYS A 342 24.48 -16.03 -14.36
N CYS A 343 23.82 -15.81 -13.23
CA CYS A 343 22.97 -14.66 -12.98
C CYS A 343 23.71 -13.30 -13.04
N GLU A 344 24.99 -13.26 -12.59
CA GLU A 344 25.81 -12.04 -12.63
C GLU A 344 26.26 -11.70 -14.06
N ARG A 345 26.57 -12.72 -14.88
CA ARG A 345 26.99 -12.49 -16.28
C ARG A 345 25.90 -11.87 -17.13
N ILE A 346 24.63 -12.17 -16.83
CA ILE A 346 23.48 -11.66 -17.61
C ILE A 346 22.84 -10.41 -16.98
N CYS A 347 23.27 -10.02 -15.78
CA CYS A 347 22.67 -8.88 -15.08
C CYS A 347 23.06 -7.56 -15.77
N PRO A 348 22.11 -6.80 -16.35
CA PRO A 348 22.41 -5.52 -17.00
C PRO A 348 22.80 -4.42 -16.00
N GLN A 349 22.59 -4.64 -14.71
CA GLN A 349 23.00 -3.74 -13.63
C GLN A 349 24.33 -4.13 -12.99
N HIS A 350 25.00 -5.20 -13.48
CA HIS A 350 26.29 -5.69 -12.99
C HIS A 350 26.32 -5.92 -11.45
N ILE A 351 25.21 -6.37 -10.89
CA ILE A 351 25.08 -6.62 -9.44
C ILE A 351 25.93 -7.86 -9.07
N GLU A 352 26.69 -7.78 -7.97
CA GLU A 352 27.33 -8.93 -7.33
C GLU A 352 26.27 -9.83 -6.64
N ILE A 353 25.49 -10.54 -7.47
CA ILE A 353 24.29 -11.27 -7.05
C ILE A 353 24.60 -12.33 -6.00
N ARG A 354 25.70 -13.06 -6.14
CA ARG A 354 26.09 -14.12 -5.21
C ARG A 354 26.35 -13.59 -3.81
N GLY A 355 27.08 -12.48 -3.69
CA GLY A 355 27.34 -11.81 -2.42
C GLY A 355 26.06 -11.22 -1.79
N ALA A 356 25.20 -10.63 -2.61
CA ALA A 356 23.94 -10.09 -2.15
C ALA A 356 22.95 -11.19 -1.69
N LEU A 357 22.90 -12.34 -2.38
CA LEU A 357 22.11 -13.50 -1.94
C LEU A 357 22.63 -14.09 -0.63
N GLU A 358 23.95 -14.09 -0.41
CA GLU A 358 24.55 -14.56 0.84
C GLU A 358 24.12 -13.69 2.03
N LYS A 359 24.20 -12.35 1.88
CA LYS A 359 23.69 -11.39 2.88
C LYS A 359 22.20 -11.57 3.14
N PHE A 360 21.41 -11.81 2.09
CA PHE A 360 20.00 -12.09 2.21
C PHE A 360 19.74 -13.39 2.99
N ALA A 361 20.48 -14.47 2.67
CA ALA A 361 20.36 -15.75 3.34
C ALA A 361 20.71 -15.65 4.83
N ASP A 362 21.77 -14.91 5.18
CA ASP A 362 22.12 -14.64 6.58
C ASP A 362 20.99 -13.92 7.31
N LEU A 363 20.36 -12.98 6.66
CA LEU A 363 19.29 -12.20 7.26
C LEU A 363 17.98 -12.99 7.40
N TYR A 364 17.53 -13.70 6.37
CA TYR A 364 16.19 -14.29 6.31
C TYR A 364 16.14 -15.79 6.59
N GLU A 365 17.21 -16.53 6.34
CA GLU A 365 17.18 -17.99 6.31
C GLU A 365 18.01 -18.63 7.42
N ARG A 366 19.25 -18.17 7.67
CA ARG A 366 20.14 -18.76 8.68
C ARG A 366 19.74 -18.40 10.11
N ASN A 367 19.26 -17.18 10.35
CA ASN A 367 18.81 -16.74 11.68
C ASN A 367 17.43 -17.28 12.09
N LEU A 368 16.71 -17.98 11.20
CA LEU A 368 15.45 -18.67 11.54
C LEU A 368 15.68 -19.99 12.30
N THR A 369 16.89 -20.53 12.28
CA THR A 369 17.26 -21.75 13.02
C THR A 369 17.59 -21.51 14.48
N GLU A 370 17.94 -20.30 14.89
CA GLU A 370 18.28 -19.96 16.27
C GLU A 370 17.08 -19.64 17.18
N ASN A 371 15.90 -19.33 16.59
CA ASN A 371 14.68 -19.02 17.36
C ASN A 371 13.70 -20.21 17.50
N LYS A 372 14.15 -21.43 17.24
CA LYS A 372 13.37 -22.68 17.44
C LYS A 372 13.97 -23.62 18.48
N GLN A 373 14.75 -23.10 19.44
CA GLN A 373 15.13 -23.83 20.63
C GLN A 373 14.50 -23.25 21.89
#